data_2bce41bc22b68af5e5a9522c3eb8e0b4
#
_entry.id   2bce41bc22b68af5e5a9522c3eb8e0b4
#
_cell.length_a   1.000
_cell.length_b   1.000
_cell.length_c   1.000
_cell.angle_alpha   90.00
_cell.angle_beta   90.00
_cell.angle_gamma   90.00
#
_symmetry.space_group_name_H-M   'P 1'
#
loop_
_entity.id
_entity.type
_entity.pdbx_description
1 polymer ?
#
loop_
_entity_poly.entity_id
_entity_poly.type
_entity_poly.pdbx_seq_one_letter_code
_entity_poly.pdbx_strand_id
1 'polypeptide(L)'
;RLINLTYNADICLLAPHVFNNQQLGALLYESGMLTQEAMTLLDTTEDGSAYRKDLLEVFGKQYQEDHGGVYTRRGYVEPGGDFKEVYNRKEIMPYFNRTGAPVVLEVRKGFFNDPAYDNDLTATLDLPAVDDAIWNAVETVDAASMKECAFHCVDCRIPSLRGSINDAIEDEGGIEQVNVFAQMLSQRQRVWDTASFTKYKALLDASGNPNLEQAIELAKELDQYELRPEIAEPWDYTEVILREKYPDLPEDLFQTPQAAWIGQKWLEQ
;
A
#
# COMPACT_ATOMS: atom_id res chain seq x y z
N ARG A 1 0.49 -18.69 -1.75
CA ARG A 1 0.39 -17.64 -0.71
C ARG A 1 1.41 -16.52 -0.92
N LEU A 2 2.71 -16.80 -0.97
CA LEU A 2 3.74 -15.76 -1.09
C LEU A 2 3.52 -14.86 -2.32
N ILE A 3 3.21 -15.44 -3.49
CA ILE A 3 2.93 -14.70 -4.73
C ILE A 3 1.75 -13.75 -4.51
N ASN A 4 0.64 -14.25 -3.94
CA ASN A 4 -0.55 -13.42 -3.70
C ASN A 4 -0.26 -12.30 -2.68
N LEU A 5 0.49 -12.58 -1.61
CA LEU A 5 0.91 -11.55 -0.65
C LEU A 5 1.80 -10.49 -1.29
N THR A 6 2.76 -10.90 -2.14
CA THR A 6 3.66 -9.94 -2.82
C THR A 6 2.90 -9.07 -3.81
N TYR A 7 1.93 -9.64 -4.53
CA TYR A 7 1.10 -8.90 -5.49
C TYR A 7 0.16 -7.90 -4.80
N ASN A 8 -0.32 -8.25 -3.60
CA ASN A 8 -1.24 -7.43 -2.82
C ASN A 8 -0.53 -6.74 -1.64
N ALA A 9 0.77 -6.46 -1.75
CA ALA A 9 1.54 -5.92 -0.62
C ALA A 9 0.99 -4.57 -0.10
N ASP A 10 0.41 -3.77 -1.00
CA ASP A 10 -0.11 -2.43 -0.69
C ASP A 10 -1.42 -2.45 0.10
N ILE A 11 -2.18 -3.54 -0.01
CA ILE A 11 -3.45 -3.72 0.72
C ILE A 11 -3.32 -4.69 1.90
N CYS A 12 -2.10 -5.18 2.16
CA CYS A 12 -1.85 -5.97 3.35
C CYS A 12 -1.75 -5.06 4.58
N LEU A 13 -2.44 -5.46 5.64
CA LEU A 13 -2.35 -4.80 6.93
C LEU A 13 -1.15 -5.32 7.71
N LEU A 14 -0.38 -4.45 8.31
CA LEU A 14 0.75 -4.80 9.17
C LEU A 14 0.45 -4.37 10.61
N ALA A 15 0.44 -5.35 11.52
CA ALA A 15 0.48 -5.08 12.97
C ALA A 15 1.94 -5.22 13.43
N PRO A 16 2.68 -4.10 13.60
CA PRO A 16 4.09 -4.13 14.01
C PRO A 16 4.21 -4.72 15.41
N HIS A 17 5.34 -5.38 15.67
CA HIS A 17 5.68 -5.96 16.99
C HIS A 17 4.77 -7.10 17.47
N VAL A 18 3.87 -7.63 16.63
CA VAL A 18 3.03 -8.79 16.92
C VAL A 18 3.65 -10.03 16.26
N PHE A 19 4.18 -10.95 17.04
CA PHE A 19 4.99 -12.08 16.55
C PHE A 19 4.41 -13.45 16.88
N ASN A 20 3.30 -13.51 17.61
CA ASN A 20 2.62 -14.76 17.98
C ASN A 20 1.15 -14.52 18.30
N ASN A 21 0.40 -15.62 18.44
CA ASN A 21 -1.04 -15.59 18.67
C ASN A 21 -1.43 -14.87 19.96
N GLN A 22 -0.65 -15.01 21.02
CA GLN A 22 -0.94 -14.34 22.29
C GLN A 22 -0.85 -12.82 22.16
N GLN A 23 0.18 -12.31 21.45
CA GLN A 23 0.32 -10.88 21.19
C GLN A 23 -0.77 -10.37 20.24
N LEU A 24 -1.16 -11.19 19.24
CA LEU A 24 -2.27 -10.85 18.35
C LEU A 24 -3.58 -10.75 19.14
N GLY A 25 -3.87 -11.73 20.00
CA GLY A 25 -5.07 -11.68 20.85
C GLY A 25 -5.08 -10.48 21.80
N ALA A 26 -3.92 -10.08 22.34
CA ALA A 26 -3.80 -8.88 23.16
C ALA A 26 -4.10 -7.60 22.34
N LEU A 27 -3.54 -7.48 21.14
CA LEU A 27 -3.84 -6.37 20.25
C LEU A 27 -5.33 -6.29 19.91
N LEU A 28 -5.96 -7.42 19.59
CA LEU A 28 -7.40 -7.49 19.29
C LEU A 28 -8.26 -7.09 20.49
N TYR A 29 -7.86 -7.49 21.70
CA TYR A 29 -8.54 -7.09 22.93
C TYR A 29 -8.42 -5.58 23.16
N GLU A 30 -7.20 -5.04 23.08
CA GLU A 30 -6.91 -3.60 23.27
C GLU A 30 -7.62 -2.72 22.22
N SER A 31 -7.74 -3.21 20.99
CA SER A 31 -8.42 -2.52 19.88
C SER A 31 -9.93 -2.69 19.88
N GLY A 32 -10.50 -3.48 20.81
CA GLY A 32 -11.94 -3.78 20.86
C GLY A 32 -12.46 -4.58 19.66
N MET A 33 -11.57 -5.34 18.99
CA MET A 33 -11.91 -6.14 17.81
C MET A 33 -12.42 -7.55 18.12
N LEU A 34 -12.41 -7.94 19.38
CA LEU A 34 -13.00 -9.20 19.84
C LEU A 34 -14.51 -9.09 19.99
N THR A 35 -15.19 -10.24 19.98
CA THR A 35 -16.63 -10.28 20.29
C THR A 35 -16.90 -9.82 21.71
N GLN A 36 -18.13 -9.35 21.98
CA GLN A 36 -18.51 -8.87 23.32
C GLN A 36 -18.36 -9.97 24.39
N GLU A 37 -18.63 -11.22 24.03
CA GLU A 37 -18.46 -12.38 24.91
C GLU A 37 -16.98 -12.61 25.25
N ALA A 38 -16.09 -12.54 24.26
CA ALA A 38 -14.65 -12.68 24.45
C ALA A 38 -14.07 -11.53 25.29
N MET A 39 -14.49 -10.29 25.04
CA MET A 39 -14.15 -9.13 25.86
C MET A 39 -14.56 -9.33 27.30
N THR A 40 -15.82 -9.70 27.56
CA THR A 40 -16.34 -9.94 28.91
C THR A 40 -15.57 -11.05 29.64
N LEU A 41 -15.22 -12.13 28.90
CA LEU A 41 -14.44 -13.23 29.48
C LEU A 41 -13.05 -12.76 29.91
N LEU A 42 -12.38 -11.98 29.08
CA LEU A 42 -11.07 -11.41 29.40
C LEU A 42 -11.15 -10.39 30.54
N ASP A 43 -12.18 -9.56 30.61
CA ASP A 43 -12.40 -8.56 31.68
C ASP A 43 -12.62 -9.20 33.05
N THR A 44 -13.22 -10.40 33.08
CA THR A 44 -13.45 -11.16 34.32
C THR A 44 -12.26 -12.00 34.75
N THR A 45 -11.21 -12.07 33.93
CA THR A 45 -10.03 -12.89 34.17
C THR A 45 -8.90 -12.04 34.76
N GLU A 46 -8.23 -12.55 35.80
CA GLU A 46 -7.13 -11.85 36.47
C GLU A 46 -5.97 -11.56 35.50
N ASP A 47 -5.53 -10.31 35.48
CA ASP A 47 -4.41 -9.86 34.65
C ASP A 47 -3.12 -10.64 34.94
N GLY A 48 -2.42 -11.03 33.87
CA GLY A 48 -1.18 -11.78 33.95
C GLY A 48 -1.33 -13.26 34.32
N SER A 49 -2.55 -13.74 34.60
CA SER A 49 -2.79 -15.17 34.85
C SER A 49 -2.45 -16.03 33.65
N ALA A 50 -2.06 -17.29 33.89
CA ALA A 50 -1.83 -18.26 32.80
C ALA A 50 -3.07 -18.44 31.94
N TYR A 51 -4.23 -18.51 32.57
CA TYR A 51 -5.51 -18.68 31.89
C TYR A 51 -5.83 -17.50 30.94
N ARG A 52 -5.58 -16.25 31.36
CA ARG A 52 -5.76 -15.09 30.48
C ARG A 52 -4.83 -15.15 29.26
N LYS A 53 -3.58 -15.59 29.45
CA LYS A 53 -2.62 -15.76 28.34
C LYS A 53 -3.08 -16.83 27.35
N ASP A 54 -3.61 -17.94 27.86
CA ASP A 54 -4.15 -19.02 27.04
C ASP A 54 -5.38 -18.55 26.22
N LEU A 55 -6.27 -17.76 26.84
CA LEU A 55 -7.41 -17.15 26.15
C LEU A 55 -6.96 -16.21 25.03
N LEU A 56 -6.02 -15.33 25.30
CA LEU A 56 -5.47 -14.42 24.29
C LEU A 56 -4.82 -15.19 23.14
N GLU A 57 -4.10 -16.29 23.44
CA GLU A 57 -3.52 -17.15 22.42
C GLU A 57 -4.61 -17.83 21.56
N VAL A 58 -5.68 -18.31 22.15
CA VAL A 58 -6.81 -18.93 21.45
C VAL A 58 -7.50 -17.90 20.53
N PHE A 59 -7.81 -16.71 21.02
CA PHE A 59 -8.46 -15.68 20.22
C PHE A 59 -7.58 -15.17 19.08
N GLY A 60 -6.30 -14.98 19.34
CA GLY A 60 -5.36 -14.58 18.30
C GLY A 60 -5.18 -15.66 17.23
N LYS A 61 -5.15 -16.93 17.63
CA LYS A 61 -5.09 -18.07 16.71
C LYS A 61 -6.34 -18.15 15.84
N GLN A 62 -7.53 -18.04 16.44
CA GLN A 62 -8.79 -18.05 15.73
C GLN A 62 -8.84 -16.93 14.70
N TYR A 63 -8.49 -15.72 15.10
CA TYR A 63 -8.43 -14.57 14.21
C TYR A 63 -7.46 -14.80 13.03
N GLN A 64 -6.25 -15.32 13.31
CA GLN A 64 -5.26 -15.63 12.27
C GLN A 64 -5.79 -16.68 11.27
N GLU A 65 -6.49 -17.72 11.74
CA GLU A 65 -7.07 -18.76 10.90
C GLU A 65 -8.16 -18.17 9.99
N ASP A 66 -9.02 -17.32 10.53
CA ASP A 66 -10.14 -16.70 9.82
C ASP A 66 -9.67 -15.68 8.77
N HIS A 67 -8.63 -14.89 9.07
CA HIS A 67 -8.12 -13.81 8.22
C HIS A 67 -6.90 -14.21 7.37
N GLY A 68 -6.32 -15.36 7.62
CA GLY A 68 -5.24 -15.92 6.79
C GLY A 68 -3.89 -15.22 6.88
N GLY A 69 -3.66 -14.43 7.92
CA GLY A 69 -2.43 -13.69 8.15
C GLY A 69 -1.23 -14.55 8.53
N VAL A 70 -0.04 -13.96 8.50
CA VAL A 70 1.24 -14.63 8.78
C VAL A 70 2.13 -13.77 9.66
N TYR A 71 2.89 -14.43 10.55
CA TYR A 71 3.92 -13.76 11.34
C TYR A 71 5.21 -13.59 10.54
N THR A 72 5.75 -12.38 10.58
CA THR A 72 7.01 -12.01 9.92
C THR A 72 8.01 -11.49 10.97
N ARG A 73 9.22 -11.19 10.54
CA ARG A 73 10.22 -10.56 11.43
C ARG A 73 9.86 -9.11 11.83
N ARG A 74 8.89 -8.49 11.17
CA ARG A 74 8.45 -7.11 11.43
C ARG A 74 7.11 -7.04 12.15
N GLY A 75 6.42 -8.16 12.28
CA GLY A 75 5.11 -8.26 12.90
C GLY A 75 4.17 -9.18 12.14
N TYR A 76 2.90 -9.13 12.50
CA TYR A 76 1.82 -9.87 11.87
C TYR A 76 1.34 -9.13 10.61
N VAL A 77 1.18 -9.87 9.52
CA VAL A 77 0.70 -9.34 8.23
C VAL A 77 -0.52 -10.12 7.81
N GLU A 78 -1.60 -9.44 7.48
CA GLU A 78 -2.80 -10.06 6.95
C GLU A 78 -3.27 -9.44 5.63
N PRO A 79 -4.02 -10.20 4.78
CA PRO A 79 -4.64 -9.66 3.58
C PRO A 79 -5.74 -8.66 3.95
N GLY A 80 -5.76 -7.49 3.32
CA GLY A 80 -6.88 -6.55 3.39
C GLY A 80 -8.13 -7.08 2.67
N GLY A 81 -9.27 -6.37 2.83
CA GLY A 81 -10.56 -6.78 2.28
C GLY A 81 -10.61 -6.92 0.76
N ASP A 82 -9.77 -6.17 0.04
CA ASP A 82 -9.68 -6.19 -1.44
C ASP A 82 -8.60 -7.14 -1.98
N PHE A 83 -8.15 -8.07 -1.16
CA PHE A 83 -7.12 -9.05 -1.54
C PHE A 83 -7.56 -9.87 -2.75
N LYS A 84 -6.77 -9.81 -3.83
CA LYS A 84 -6.99 -10.60 -5.05
C LYS A 84 -6.13 -11.86 -5.05
N GLU A 85 -6.75 -13.01 -5.21
CA GLU A 85 -6.02 -14.24 -5.48
C GLU A 85 -5.57 -14.25 -6.96
N VAL A 86 -4.35 -13.74 -7.21
CA VAL A 86 -3.76 -13.67 -8.56
C VAL A 86 -3.11 -14.98 -9.00
N TYR A 87 -2.92 -15.91 -8.09
CA TYR A 87 -2.34 -17.23 -8.40
C TYR A 87 -2.90 -18.33 -7.49
N ASN A 88 -3.64 -19.26 -8.07
CA ASN A 88 -4.28 -20.41 -7.39
C ASN A 88 -3.63 -21.77 -7.73
N ARG A 89 -2.47 -21.79 -8.40
CA ARG A 89 -1.73 -22.96 -8.90
C ARG A 89 -2.38 -23.68 -10.11
N LYS A 90 -3.54 -23.22 -10.58
CA LYS A 90 -4.28 -23.82 -11.68
C LYS A 90 -4.23 -22.98 -12.95
N GLU A 91 -3.88 -21.71 -12.80
CA GLU A 91 -3.86 -20.72 -13.88
C GLU A 91 -2.43 -20.32 -14.25
N ILE A 92 -2.31 -19.61 -15.36
CA ILE A 92 -1.04 -19.04 -15.81
C ILE A 92 -0.52 -18.08 -14.74
N MET A 93 0.79 -18.10 -14.50
CA MET A 93 1.45 -17.16 -13.57
C MET A 93 1.05 -15.72 -13.93
N PRO A 94 0.71 -14.87 -12.94
CA PRO A 94 0.44 -13.46 -13.20
C PRO A 94 1.65 -12.79 -13.82
N TYR A 95 1.41 -11.70 -14.55
CA TYR A 95 2.48 -10.90 -15.13
C TYR A 95 3.46 -10.42 -14.04
N PHE A 96 4.72 -10.62 -14.29
CA PHE A 96 5.80 -10.05 -13.47
C PHE A 96 6.62 -9.10 -14.34
N ASN A 97 6.74 -7.85 -13.90
CA ASN A 97 7.61 -6.89 -14.56
C ASN A 97 9.07 -7.39 -14.53
N ARG A 98 9.58 -7.75 -15.70
CA ARG A 98 10.97 -8.24 -15.87
C ARG A 98 11.91 -7.16 -16.37
N THR A 99 11.36 -6.07 -16.89
CA THR A 99 12.13 -4.99 -17.51
C THR A 99 12.56 -3.94 -16.50
N GLY A 100 11.88 -3.87 -15.34
CA GLY A 100 12.08 -2.83 -14.34
C GLY A 100 11.50 -1.48 -14.76
N ALA A 101 10.64 -1.46 -15.78
CA ALA A 101 9.91 -0.26 -16.18
C ALA A 101 9.08 0.29 -15.02
N PRO A 102 9.04 1.59 -14.79
CA PRO A 102 8.26 2.18 -13.68
C PRO A 102 6.76 2.01 -13.83
N VAL A 103 6.25 1.92 -15.05
CA VAL A 103 4.86 1.63 -15.37
C VAL A 103 4.80 0.65 -16.53
N VAL A 104 3.91 -0.31 -16.47
CA VAL A 104 3.67 -1.28 -17.52
C VAL A 104 2.18 -1.31 -17.84
N LEU A 105 1.85 -1.10 -19.11
CA LEU A 105 0.49 -1.18 -19.60
C LEU A 105 0.28 -2.47 -20.40
N GLU A 106 -0.88 -3.07 -20.26
CA GLU A 106 -1.43 -4.03 -21.20
C GLU A 106 -2.25 -3.26 -22.24
N VAL A 107 -2.05 -3.62 -23.50
CA VAL A 107 -2.74 -3.04 -24.65
C VAL A 107 -3.59 -4.11 -25.30
N ARG A 108 -4.84 -3.80 -25.57
CA ARG A 108 -5.79 -4.66 -26.31
C ARG A 108 -6.54 -3.83 -27.34
N LYS A 109 -6.98 -4.47 -28.42
CA LYS A 109 -7.93 -3.85 -29.34
C LYS A 109 -9.32 -3.83 -28.72
N GLY A 110 -10.01 -2.69 -28.78
CA GLY A 110 -11.36 -2.51 -28.23
C GLY A 110 -11.39 -2.06 -26.79
N PHE A 111 -12.53 -2.22 -26.13
CA PHE A 111 -12.73 -1.81 -24.73
C PHE A 111 -12.54 -2.99 -23.79
N PHE A 112 -11.92 -2.80 -22.64
CA PHE A 112 -11.58 -3.86 -21.68
C PHE A 112 -12.75 -4.72 -21.21
N ASN A 113 -13.98 -4.24 -21.28
CA ASN A 113 -15.17 -4.94 -20.81
C ASN A 113 -16.16 -5.21 -21.95
N ASP A 114 -15.76 -5.09 -23.22
CA ASP A 114 -16.64 -5.37 -24.35
C ASP A 114 -16.51 -6.84 -24.81
N PRO A 115 -17.50 -7.70 -24.57
CA PRO A 115 -17.45 -9.10 -24.99
C PRO A 115 -17.41 -9.27 -26.52
N ALA A 116 -17.70 -8.23 -27.31
CA ALA A 116 -17.59 -8.26 -28.75
C ALA A 116 -16.12 -8.22 -29.25
N TYR A 117 -15.17 -7.90 -28.40
CA TYR A 117 -13.76 -7.79 -28.70
C TYR A 117 -12.92 -8.87 -28.00
N ASP A 118 -13.45 -10.08 -27.94
CA ASP A 118 -12.72 -11.25 -27.44
C ASP A 118 -11.67 -11.69 -28.49
N ASN A 119 -10.67 -10.82 -28.72
CA ASN A 119 -9.49 -11.22 -29.43
C ASN A 119 -8.37 -11.48 -28.42
N ASP A 120 -7.76 -12.65 -28.51
CA ASP A 120 -6.66 -13.09 -27.63
C ASP A 120 -5.36 -12.28 -27.81
N LEU A 121 -5.35 -11.25 -28.69
CA LEU A 121 -4.16 -10.45 -28.94
C LEU A 121 -3.99 -9.39 -27.87
N THR A 122 -2.90 -9.52 -27.12
CA THR A 122 -2.47 -8.54 -26.15
C THR A 122 -1.03 -8.13 -26.40
N ALA A 123 -0.71 -6.87 -26.19
CA ALA A 123 0.65 -6.37 -26.17
C ALA A 123 0.96 -5.78 -24.79
N THR A 124 2.24 -5.76 -24.44
CA THR A 124 2.73 -5.11 -23.21
C THR A 124 3.53 -3.87 -23.62
N LEU A 125 3.25 -2.75 -23.01
CA LEU A 125 3.93 -1.48 -23.23
C LEU A 125 4.64 -1.04 -21.96
N ASP A 126 5.96 -1.06 -21.99
CA ASP A 126 6.81 -0.58 -20.91
C ASP A 126 7.00 0.94 -21.04
N LEU A 127 6.61 1.69 -20.00
CA LEU A 127 6.78 3.14 -19.95
C LEU A 127 7.94 3.53 -19.01
N PRO A 128 8.70 4.58 -19.34
CA PRO A 128 8.50 5.51 -20.44
C PRO A 128 8.89 4.92 -21.79
N ALA A 129 8.06 5.18 -22.80
CA ALA A 129 8.23 4.71 -24.16
C ALA A 129 8.36 5.88 -25.14
N VAL A 130 9.03 5.61 -26.26
CA VAL A 130 9.02 6.49 -27.43
C VAL A 130 7.81 6.16 -28.32
N ASP A 131 7.42 7.10 -29.18
CA ASP A 131 6.24 6.95 -30.04
C ASP A 131 6.26 5.66 -30.86
N ASP A 132 7.41 5.28 -31.41
CA ASP A 132 7.54 4.03 -32.18
C ASP A 132 7.20 2.79 -31.34
N ALA A 133 7.53 2.78 -30.06
CA ALA A 133 7.20 1.65 -29.17
C ALA A 133 5.69 1.60 -28.88
N ILE A 134 5.05 2.76 -28.71
CA ILE A 134 3.61 2.86 -28.53
C ILE A 134 2.89 2.34 -29.81
N TRP A 135 3.34 2.78 -31.00
CA TRP A 135 2.78 2.33 -32.26
C TRP A 135 3.00 0.84 -32.50
N ASN A 136 4.16 0.29 -32.16
CA ASN A 136 4.40 -1.15 -32.26
C ASN A 136 3.45 -1.97 -31.37
N ALA A 137 3.09 -1.46 -30.17
CA ALA A 137 2.11 -2.12 -29.31
C ALA A 137 0.70 -2.08 -29.94
N VAL A 138 0.30 -0.96 -30.54
CA VAL A 138 -0.95 -0.79 -31.26
C VAL A 138 -1.05 -1.76 -32.47
N GLU A 139 0.00 -1.84 -33.29
CA GLU A 139 0.08 -2.75 -34.42
C GLU A 139 0.05 -4.23 -33.98
N THR A 140 0.69 -4.55 -32.85
CA THR A 140 0.71 -5.92 -32.31
C THR A 140 -0.68 -6.46 -32.00
N VAL A 141 -1.62 -5.59 -31.61
CA VAL A 141 -3.01 -5.96 -31.35
C VAL A 141 -3.92 -5.78 -32.57
N ASP A 142 -3.36 -5.61 -33.75
CA ASP A 142 -4.07 -5.44 -35.03
C ASP A 142 -5.03 -4.24 -35.02
N ALA A 143 -4.64 -3.15 -34.36
CA ALA A 143 -5.39 -1.90 -34.35
C ALA A 143 -4.79 -0.89 -35.34
N ALA A 144 -5.65 -0.08 -35.98
CA ALA A 144 -5.21 0.94 -36.90
C ALA A 144 -4.89 2.28 -36.25
N SER A 145 -5.30 2.46 -34.98
CA SER A 145 -5.04 3.68 -34.21
C SER A 145 -5.12 3.41 -32.71
N MET A 146 -4.51 4.30 -31.91
CA MET A 146 -4.62 4.25 -30.45
C MET A 146 -6.08 4.35 -29.95
N LYS A 147 -6.97 5.01 -30.73
CA LYS A 147 -8.39 5.13 -30.39
C LYS A 147 -9.16 3.80 -30.46
N GLU A 148 -8.61 2.82 -31.15
CA GLU A 148 -9.15 1.46 -31.22
C GLU A 148 -8.59 0.54 -30.13
N CYS A 149 -7.72 1.06 -29.27
CA CYS A 149 -7.07 0.30 -28.22
C CYS A 149 -7.58 0.69 -26.84
N ALA A 150 -7.71 -0.30 -25.97
CA ALA A 150 -7.80 -0.13 -24.54
C ALA A 150 -6.41 -0.34 -23.92
N PHE A 151 -6.04 0.54 -23.00
CA PHE A 151 -4.82 0.46 -22.23
C PHE A 151 -5.17 0.25 -20.76
N HIS A 152 -4.45 -0.62 -20.07
CA HIS A 152 -4.68 -0.90 -18.68
C HIS A 152 -3.35 -1.06 -17.93
N CYS A 153 -3.21 -0.41 -16.78
CA CYS A 153 -2.00 -0.53 -15.95
C CYS A 153 -1.95 -1.89 -15.26
N VAL A 154 -1.04 -2.75 -15.70
CA VAL A 154 -0.83 -4.07 -15.10
C VAL A 154 0.26 -4.06 -14.03
N ASP A 155 1.19 -3.11 -14.10
CA ASP A 155 2.20 -2.91 -13.07
C ASP A 155 2.64 -1.46 -12.95
N CYS A 156 2.94 -1.03 -11.73
CA CYS A 156 3.49 0.28 -11.43
C CYS A 156 4.45 0.20 -10.25
N ARG A 157 5.56 0.93 -10.33
CA ARG A 157 6.54 1.06 -9.25
C ARG A 157 5.93 1.61 -7.95
N ILE A 158 4.86 2.39 -8.08
CA ILE A 158 4.02 2.90 -6.99
C ILE A 158 2.63 2.27 -7.16
N PRO A 159 2.38 1.11 -6.58
CA PRO A 159 1.15 0.34 -6.84
C PRO A 159 -0.14 1.08 -6.46
N SER A 160 -0.10 1.93 -5.43
CA SER A 160 -1.25 2.75 -5.02
C SER A 160 -1.73 3.72 -6.11
N LEU A 161 -0.89 4.07 -7.09
CA LEU A 161 -1.25 4.94 -8.21
C LEU A 161 -1.84 4.21 -9.42
N ARG A 162 -2.02 2.88 -9.39
CA ARG A 162 -2.63 2.15 -10.52
C ARG A 162 -4.02 2.66 -10.87
N GLY A 163 -4.84 2.98 -9.86
CA GLY A 163 -6.15 3.59 -10.07
C GLY A 163 -6.03 4.91 -10.82
N SER A 164 -5.24 5.84 -10.30
CA SER A 164 -5.02 7.16 -10.92
C SER A 164 -4.40 7.07 -12.32
N ILE A 165 -3.58 6.03 -12.60
CA ILE A 165 -3.05 5.77 -13.94
C ILE A 165 -4.18 5.33 -14.88
N ASN A 166 -5.04 4.41 -14.46
CA ASN A 166 -6.16 3.94 -15.27
C ASN A 166 -7.17 5.07 -15.52
N ASP A 167 -7.47 5.87 -14.51
CA ASP A 167 -8.34 7.04 -14.64
C ASP A 167 -7.76 8.04 -15.67
N ALA A 168 -6.46 8.31 -15.59
CA ALA A 168 -5.79 9.22 -16.54
C ALA A 168 -5.79 8.68 -17.96
N ILE A 169 -5.66 7.36 -18.17
CA ILE A 169 -5.69 6.73 -19.51
C ILE A 169 -7.03 6.96 -20.22
N GLU A 170 -8.13 7.07 -19.47
CA GLU A 170 -9.46 7.30 -20.05
C GLU A 170 -9.64 8.74 -20.57
N ASP A 171 -8.78 9.68 -20.15
CA ASP A 171 -8.83 11.08 -20.59
C ASP A 171 -8.12 11.26 -21.95
N GLU A 172 -8.48 12.34 -22.66
CA GLU A 172 -7.79 12.72 -23.91
C GLU A 172 -6.33 13.10 -23.63
N GLY A 173 -5.39 12.43 -24.30
CA GLY A 173 -3.96 12.60 -24.05
C GLY A 173 -3.44 11.85 -22.82
N GLY A 174 -4.21 10.94 -22.26
CA GLY A 174 -3.87 10.24 -21.02
C GLY A 174 -2.61 9.37 -21.11
N ILE A 175 -2.38 8.72 -22.27
CA ILE A 175 -1.16 7.91 -22.47
C ILE A 175 0.08 8.79 -22.41
N GLU A 176 0.06 9.98 -22.99
CA GLU A 176 1.15 10.94 -22.91
C GLU A 176 1.40 11.40 -21.46
N GLN A 177 0.34 11.64 -20.69
CA GLN A 177 0.43 12.01 -19.28
C GLN A 177 1.05 10.87 -18.45
N VAL A 178 0.60 9.64 -18.65
CA VAL A 178 1.17 8.45 -18.00
C VAL A 178 2.64 8.26 -18.41
N ASN A 179 2.99 8.53 -19.65
CA ASN A 179 4.37 8.45 -20.13
C ASN A 179 5.28 9.50 -19.46
N VAL A 180 4.79 10.73 -19.27
CA VAL A 180 5.48 11.79 -18.51
C VAL A 180 5.68 11.37 -17.05
N PHE A 181 4.66 10.80 -16.40
CA PHE A 181 4.78 10.27 -15.06
C PHE A 181 5.82 9.14 -14.97
N ALA A 182 5.77 8.18 -15.90
CA ALA A 182 6.75 7.09 -15.97
C ALA A 182 8.18 7.61 -16.21
N GLN A 183 8.34 8.65 -17.02
CA GLN A 183 9.63 9.30 -17.24
C GLN A 183 10.16 9.93 -15.96
N MET A 184 9.33 10.63 -15.20
CA MET A 184 9.68 11.18 -13.90
C MET A 184 10.13 10.06 -12.95
N LEU A 185 9.35 8.97 -12.82
CA LEU A 185 9.72 7.84 -11.98
C LEU A 185 11.05 7.20 -12.41
N SER A 186 11.27 7.03 -13.73
CA SER A 186 12.52 6.47 -14.27
C SER A 186 13.73 7.34 -13.90
N GLN A 187 13.57 8.65 -13.93
CA GLN A 187 14.62 9.59 -13.50
C GLN A 187 14.87 9.49 -11.99
N ARG A 188 13.80 9.43 -11.19
CA ARG A 188 13.88 9.32 -9.73
C ARG A 188 14.48 7.98 -9.28
N GLN A 189 14.21 6.87 -9.96
CA GLN A 189 14.84 5.58 -9.69
C GLN A 189 16.36 5.59 -9.73
N ARG A 190 16.97 6.52 -10.45
CA ARG A 190 18.43 6.67 -10.55
C ARG A 190 19.05 7.44 -9.41
N VAL A 191 18.28 8.26 -8.72
CA VAL A 191 18.77 9.19 -7.70
C VAL A 191 18.15 8.98 -6.31
N TRP A 192 16.94 8.43 -6.24
CA TRP A 192 16.28 8.14 -4.98
C TRP A 192 16.75 6.81 -4.38
N ASP A 193 17.05 6.84 -3.12
CA ASP A 193 17.26 5.64 -2.31
C ASP A 193 15.92 5.07 -1.78
N THR A 194 16.00 4.00 -1.02
CA THR A 194 14.82 3.36 -0.42
C THR A 194 14.06 4.31 0.52
N ALA A 195 14.77 5.17 1.26
CA ALA A 195 14.15 6.12 2.18
C ALA A 195 13.35 7.18 1.43
N SER A 196 13.89 7.71 0.32
CA SER A 196 13.20 8.67 -0.54
C SER A 196 11.93 8.07 -1.17
N PHE A 197 11.99 6.82 -1.63
CA PHE A 197 10.79 6.12 -2.12
C PHE A 197 9.75 5.89 -1.02
N THR A 198 10.18 5.53 0.19
CA THR A 198 9.27 5.36 1.34
C THR A 198 8.60 6.67 1.69
N LYS A 199 9.36 7.77 1.74
CA LYS A 199 8.86 9.12 1.97
C LYS A 199 7.84 9.54 0.91
N TYR A 200 8.14 9.28 -0.37
CA TYR A 200 7.23 9.60 -1.47
C TYR A 200 5.91 8.81 -1.36
N LYS A 201 5.98 7.51 -1.09
CA LYS A 201 4.76 6.69 -0.87
C LYS A 201 3.93 7.21 0.29
N ALA A 202 4.56 7.49 1.43
CA ALA A 202 3.85 8.04 2.60
C ALA A 202 3.17 9.38 2.29
N LEU A 203 3.80 10.22 1.47
CA LEU A 203 3.25 11.50 1.05
C LEU A 203 2.04 11.33 0.11
N LEU A 204 2.10 10.36 -0.82
CA LEU A 204 0.97 10.02 -1.68
C LEU A 204 -0.21 9.49 -0.87
N ASP A 205 0.05 8.60 0.09
CA ASP A 205 -0.98 8.02 0.97
C ASP A 205 -1.65 9.12 1.82
N ALA A 206 -0.86 10.05 2.36
CA ALA A 206 -1.37 11.21 3.12
C ALA A 206 -2.20 12.18 2.27
N SER A 207 -1.94 12.24 0.95
CA SER A 207 -2.66 13.11 0.02
C SER A 207 -4.00 12.53 -0.45
N GLY A 208 -4.31 11.28 -0.11
CA GLY A 208 -5.60 10.64 -0.40
C GLY A 208 -5.88 10.46 -1.90
N ASN A 209 -5.31 9.44 -2.51
CA ASN A 209 -5.50 9.10 -3.94
C ASN A 209 -5.23 10.28 -4.92
N PRO A 210 -4.03 10.83 -4.95
CA PRO A 210 -3.71 11.93 -5.85
C PRO A 210 -3.80 11.50 -7.31
N ASN A 211 -4.20 12.41 -8.20
CA ASN A 211 -4.08 12.19 -9.63
C ASN A 211 -2.60 12.26 -10.07
N LEU A 212 -2.29 11.93 -11.34
CA LEU A 212 -0.91 11.88 -11.81
C LEU A 212 -0.20 13.23 -11.79
N GLU A 213 -0.91 14.32 -12.02
CA GLU A 213 -0.34 15.67 -11.97
C GLU A 213 0.09 16.02 -10.56
N GLN A 214 -0.77 15.79 -9.58
CA GLN A 214 -0.45 15.95 -8.16
C GLN A 214 0.70 15.03 -7.72
N ALA A 215 0.72 13.77 -8.17
CA ALA A 215 1.80 12.86 -7.88
C ALA A 215 3.16 13.34 -8.43
N ILE A 216 3.18 13.94 -9.62
CA ILE A 216 4.38 14.54 -10.20
C ILE A 216 4.85 15.75 -9.38
N GLU A 217 3.94 16.64 -8.97
CA GLU A 217 4.27 17.80 -8.14
C GLU A 217 4.83 17.39 -6.78
N LEU A 218 4.19 16.43 -6.09
CA LEU A 218 4.69 15.89 -4.83
C LEU A 218 6.11 15.28 -4.97
N ALA A 219 6.40 14.63 -6.10
CA ALA A 219 7.74 14.11 -6.39
C ALA A 219 8.78 15.22 -6.60
N LYS A 220 8.39 16.37 -7.12
CA LYS A 220 9.29 17.55 -7.28
C LYS A 220 9.58 18.21 -5.94
N GLU A 221 8.57 18.25 -5.06
CA GLU A 221 8.62 18.93 -3.76
C GLU A 221 9.05 18.01 -2.62
N LEU A 222 9.43 16.75 -2.89
CA LEU A 222 9.73 15.74 -1.88
C LEU A 222 10.71 16.23 -0.78
N ASP A 223 11.68 17.06 -1.14
CA ASP A 223 12.67 17.57 -0.20
C ASP A 223 12.09 18.61 0.79
N GLN A 224 10.93 19.17 0.52
CA GLN A 224 10.23 20.10 1.40
C GLN A 224 9.50 19.41 2.57
N TYR A 225 9.29 18.10 2.46
CA TYR A 225 8.62 17.31 3.48
C TYR A 225 9.65 16.55 4.33
N GLU A 226 9.31 16.29 5.57
CA GLU A 226 10.09 15.45 6.48
C GLU A 226 9.27 14.20 6.81
N LEU A 227 9.86 13.02 6.60
CA LEU A 227 9.27 11.76 7.06
C LEU A 227 9.95 11.38 8.39
N ARG A 228 9.15 11.23 9.42
CA ARG A 228 9.58 10.78 10.75
C ARG A 228 8.95 9.42 11.06
N PRO A 229 9.58 8.32 10.63
CA PRO A 229 9.04 6.98 10.79
C PRO A 229 8.95 6.51 12.24
N GLU A 230 9.60 7.21 13.15
CA GLU A 230 9.52 6.99 14.61
C GLU A 230 8.21 7.50 15.23
N ILE A 231 7.46 8.33 14.50
CA ILE A 231 6.17 8.87 14.96
C ILE A 231 5.05 8.05 14.33
N ALA A 232 4.48 7.13 15.11
CA ALA A 232 3.35 6.31 14.69
C ALA A 232 2.02 6.83 15.25
N GLU A 233 2.06 7.46 16.43
CA GLU A 233 0.88 7.85 17.18
C GLU A 233 0.99 9.31 17.66
N PRO A 234 -0.11 9.98 18.01
CA PRO A 234 -0.08 11.38 18.46
C PRO A 234 0.83 11.62 19.68
N TRP A 235 0.94 10.68 20.59
CA TRP A 235 1.85 10.81 21.75
C TRP A 235 3.33 10.77 21.37
N ASP A 236 3.71 9.98 20.33
CA ASP A 236 5.07 9.96 19.81
C ASP A 236 5.47 11.33 19.30
N TYR A 237 4.53 12.00 18.59
CA TYR A 237 4.74 13.37 18.13
C TYR A 237 4.93 14.34 19.29
N THR A 238 4.10 14.21 20.34
CA THR A 238 4.27 15.00 21.58
C THR A 238 5.62 14.76 22.22
N GLU A 239 6.04 13.49 22.33
CA GLU A 239 7.33 13.13 22.91
C GLU A 239 8.48 13.77 22.12
N VAL A 240 8.51 13.63 20.80
CA VAL A 240 9.54 14.22 19.94
C VAL A 240 9.63 15.73 20.14
N ILE A 241 8.52 16.46 20.05
CA ILE A 241 8.50 17.92 20.17
C ILE A 241 8.87 18.40 21.57
N LEU A 242 8.38 17.71 22.62
CA LEU A 242 8.68 18.11 23.99
C LEU A 242 10.13 17.79 24.39
N ARG A 243 10.70 16.65 23.92
CA ARG A 243 12.12 16.33 24.17
C ARG A 243 13.06 17.32 23.47
N GLU A 244 12.73 17.78 22.28
CA GLU A 244 13.50 18.82 21.61
C GLU A 244 13.54 20.13 22.43
N LYS A 245 12.43 20.47 23.08
CA LYS A 245 12.32 21.71 23.89
C LYS A 245 12.71 21.53 25.35
N TYR A 246 12.48 20.35 25.91
CA TYR A 246 12.60 20.05 27.32
C TYR A 246 13.19 18.63 27.51
N PRO A 247 14.50 18.43 27.28
CA PRO A 247 15.12 17.10 27.25
C PRO A 247 15.09 16.35 28.60
N ASP A 248 14.86 17.03 29.69
CA ASP A 248 14.87 16.46 31.07
C ASP A 248 13.48 16.03 31.57
N LEU A 249 12.43 16.03 30.69
CA LEU A 249 11.09 15.59 31.08
C LEU A 249 11.05 14.09 31.36
N PRO A 250 10.31 13.65 32.41
CA PRO A 250 10.13 12.23 32.73
C PRO A 250 9.43 11.46 31.63
N GLU A 251 9.83 10.20 31.41
CA GLU A 251 9.24 9.35 30.33
C GLU A 251 7.75 9.06 30.52
N ASP A 252 7.31 8.87 31.75
CA ASP A 252 5.91 8.57 32.08
C ASP A 252 4.95 9.70 31.71
N LEU A 253 5.45 10.92 31.52
CA LEU A 253 4.65 12.04 31.05
C LEU A 253 4.11 11.82 29.62
N PHE A 254 4.91 11.18 28.76
CA PHE A 254 4.58 11.02 27.34
C PHE A 254 3.52 9.95 27.08
N GLN A 255 3.31 9.04 28.02
CA GLN A 255 2.33 7.96 27.92
C GLN A 255 0.97 8.32 28.55
N THR A 256 0.70 9.61 28.71
CA THR A 256 -0.56 10.08 29.27
C THR A 256 -1.58 10.42 28.18
N PRO A 257 -2.91 10.33 28.47
CA PRO A 257 -3.95 10.78 27.55
C PRO A 257 -3.80 12.26 27.17
N GLN A 258 -3.24 13.08 28.06
CA GLN A 258 -2.95 14.48 27.80
C GLN A 258 -1.87 14.68 26.77
N ALA A 259 -0.81 13.86 26.76
CA ALA A 259 0.21 13.89 25.74
C ALA A 259 -0.39 13.52 24.35
N ALA A 260 -1.19 12.46 24.28
CA ALA A 260 -1.88 12.09 23.05
C ALA A 260 -2.77 13.23 22.53
N TRP A 261 -3.54 13.87 23.40
CA TRP A 261 -4.40 15.01 23.02
C TRP A 261 -3.59 16.21 22.50
N ILE A 262 -2.44 16.51 23.11
CA ILE A 262 -1.55 17.58 22.65
C ILE A 262 -0.98 17.25 21.27
N GLY A 263 -0.52 16.02 21.07
CA GLY A 263 0.00 15.56 19.79
C GLY A 263 -1.03 15.64 18.69
N GLN A 264 -2.24 15.14 18.94
CA GLN A 264 -3.36 15.25 18.00
C GLN A 264 -3.65 16.69 17.60
N LYS A 265 -3.72 17.59 18.56
CA LYS A 265 -3.96 19.01 18.31
C LYS A 265 -2.86 19.68 17.50
N TRP A 266 -1.59 19.25 17.64
CA TRP A 266 -0.48 19.79 16.85
C TRP A 266 -0.43 19.22 15.44
N LEU A 267 -0.87 17.97 15.25
CA LEU A 267 -0.98 17.35 13.93
C LEU A 267 -2.10 17.96 13.07
N GLU A 268 -3.10 18.59 13.69
CA GLU A 268 -4.23 19.25 13.02
C GLU A 268 -3.93 20.72 12.61
N GLN A 269 -2.77 21.27 12.98
CA GLN A 269 -2.33 22.64 12.64
C GLN A 269 -1.44 22.66 11.41
#